data_ae451df6e8f59a4307442ec0be0914c3
#
_entry.id   ae451df6e8f59a4307442ec0be0914c3
#
_cell.length_a   1.000
_cell.length_b   1.000
_cell.length_c   1.000
_cell.angle_alpha   90.00
_cell.angle_beta   90.00
_cell.angle_gamma   90.00
#
_symmetry.space_group_name_H-M   'P 1'
#
loop_
_entity.id
_entity.type
_entity.pdbx_description
1 polymer ?
#
loop_
_entity_poly.entity_id
_entity_poly.type
_entity_poly.pdbx_seq_one_letter_code
_entity_poly.pdbx_strand_id
1 'polypeptide(L)'
;MSNTSYIFVAGASRGVGQEIAKFLTAQDIKVKALLRTEVAAKDLESLGIKPVLGDALKVDDVEKAILGDEPIQAVITTLGGLPTDGVKPDFIGNKNLIDAAVKAKVQRFILVTSIGCGDSVGALPPQALETLKPVLIEKEKAEQYLINSGLNYTIIRPGGLKSEPATGNGILTTNTQIVGSIHRADVAELVCRCLNSVNANNQVLSALDKNMIYPGLPEYVEFNLG
;
A
#
# COMPACT_ATOMS: atom_id res chain seq x y z
N MET A 1 16.18 -14.67 -20.24
CA MET A 1 15.46 -13.48 -20.75
C MET A 1 15.40 -12.50 -19.59
N SER A 2 16.00 -11.30 -19.72
CA SER A 2 15.96 -10.30 -18.65
C SER A 2 14.49 -9.92 -18.41
N ASN A 3 14.03 -10.09 -17.18
CA ASN A 3 12.67 -9.69 -16.79
C ASN A 3 12.58 -8.16 -16.94
N THR A 4 11.94 -7.68 -17.98
CA THR A 4 11.82 -6.25 -18.29
C THR A 4 10.62 -5.62 -17.63
N SER A 5 9.85 -6.37 -16.83
CA SER A 5 8.65 -5.89 -16.16
C SER A 5 8.96 -5.03 -14.94
N TYR A 6 8.08 -4.08 -14.66
CA TYR A 6 8.18 -3.16 -13.53
C TYR A 6 7.19 -3.52 -12.43
N ILE A 7 7.56 -3.19 -11.19
CA ILE A 7 6.60 -3.01 -10.10
C ILE A 7 6.17 -1.55 -10.12
N PHE A 8 4.88 -1.31 -10.25
CA PHE A 8 4.31 0.04 -10.23
C PHE A 8 3.95 0.47 -8.81
N VAL A 9 4.44 1.63 -8.37
CA VAL A 9 4.18 2.14 -7.02
C VAL A 9 3.48 3.50 -7.10
N ALA A 10 2.26 3.58 -6.58
CA ALA A 10 1.54 4.83 -6.37
C ALA A 10 1.67 5.29 -4.91
N GLY A 11 1.97 6.59 -4.71
CA GLY A 11 2.26 7.15 -3.40
C GLY A 11 3.74 7.06 -2.98
N ALA A 12 4.66 6.89 -3.95
CA ALA A 12 6.10 6.70 -3.71
C ALA A 12 6.86 7.96 -3.27
N SER A 13 6.24 9.15 -3.29
CA SER A 13 6.92 10.41 -2.97
C SER A 13 7.31 10.55 -1.50
N ARG A 14 6.69 9.82 -0.60
CA ARG A 14 6.94 9.88 0.86
C ARG A 14 6.40 8.66 1.59
N GLY A 15 6.77 8.55 2.87
CA GLY A 15 6.19 7.59 3.80
C GLY A 15 6.39 6.14 3.38
N VAL A 16 5.38 5.29 3.60
CA VAL A 16 5.45 3.86 3.30
C VAL A 16 5.77 3.60 1.82
N GLY A 17 5.15 4.34 0.90
CA GLY A 17 5.39 4.14 -0.54
C GLY A 17 6.83 4.45 -0.96
N GLN A 18 7.45 5.46 -0.36
CA GLN A 18 8.86 5.76 -0.60
C GLN A 18 9.77 4.66 -0.07
N GLU A 19 9.50 4.15 1.14
CA GLU A 19 10.28 3.03 1.70
C GLU A 19 10.11 1.75 0.88
N ILE A 20 8.90 1.45 0.37
CA ILE A 20 8.67 0.34 -0.56
C ILE A 20 9.52 0.50 -1.82
N ALA A 21 9.48 1.67 -2.45
CA ALA A 21 10.21 1.92 -3.68
C ALA A 21 11.74 1.78 -3.48
N LYS A 22 12.27 2.31 -2.37
CA LYS A 22 13.68 2.13 -1.97
C LYS A 22 14.04 0.66 -1.74
N PHE A 23 13.19 -0.06 -1.00
CA PHE A 23 13.43 -1.46 -0.66
C PHE A 23 13.48 -2.35 -1.91
N LEU A 24 12.57 -2.14 -2.85
CA LEU A 24 12.54 -2.86 -4.12
C LEU A 24 13.76 -2.54 -4.99
N THR A 25 14.12 -1.26 -5.12
CA THR A 25 15.27 -0.83 -5.92
C THR A 25 16.58 -1.35 -5.34
N ALA A 26 16.71 -1.41 -4.01
CA ALA A 26 17.89 -2.00 -3.35
C ALA A 26 18.06 -3.51 -3.63
N GLN A 27 17.03 -4.18 -4.14
CA GLN A 27 17.05 -5.58 -4.58
C GLN A 27 17.11 -5.71 -6.11
N ASP A 28 17.52 -4.67 -6.82
CA ASP A 28 17.60 -4.62 -8.29
C ASP A 28 16.26 -4.85 -9.00
N ILE A 29 15.13 -4.64 -8.29
CA ILE A 29 13.80 -4.72 -8.86
C ILE A 29 13.46 -3.39 -9.52
N LYS A 30 13.03 -3.43 -10.78
CA LYS A 30 12.64 -2.24 -11.53
C LYS A 30 11.34 -1.65 -10.98
N VAL A 31 11.40 -0.40 -10.55
CA VAL A 31 10.26 0.34 -10.01
C VAL A 31 9.87 1.48 -10.95
N LYS A 32 8.55 1.60 -11.22
CA LYS A 32 7.93 2.72 -11.91
C LYS A 32 6.97 3.40 -10.95
N ALA A 33 7.04 4.71 -10.80
CA ALA A 33 6.27 5.44 -9.79
C ALA A 33 5.44 6.57 -10.39
N LEU A 34 4.16 6.67 -10.01
CA LEU A 34 3.29 7.79 -10.36
C LEU A 34 3.52 8.95 -9.39
N LEU A 35 3.83 10.12 -9.92
CA LEU A 35 4.20 11.32 -9.17
C LEU A 35 3.50 12.55 -9.72
N ARG A 36 3.09 13.46 -8.82
CA ARG A 36 2.39 14.70 -9.21
C ARG A 36 3.32 15.87 -9.54
N THR A 37 4.58 15.80 -9.11
CA THR A 37 5.51 16.93 -9.24
C THR A 37 6.86 16.49 -9.77
N GLU A 38 7.51 17.36 -10.55
CA GLU A 38 8.86 17.12 -11.08
C GLU A 38 9.93 17.06 -9.99
N VAL A 39 9.73 17.78 -8.89
CA VAL A 39 10.68 17.74 -7.76
C VAL A 39 10.74 16.32 -7.19
N ALA A 40 9.59 15.73 -6.88
CA ALA A 40 9.55 14.35 -6.40
C ALA A 40 10.06 13.34 -7.44
N ALA A 41 9.92 13.64 -8.74
CA ALA A 41 10.44 12.79 -9.81
C ALA A 41 11.97 12.74 -9.77
N LYS A 42 12.64 13.87 -9.69
CA LYS A 42 14.12 13.95 -9.63
C LYS A 42 14.70 13.22 -8.43
N ASP A 43 14.05 13.34 -7.28
CA ASP A 43 14.49 12.65 -6.06
C ASP A 43 14.43 11.12 -6.24
N LEU A 44 13.37 10.60 -6.86
CA LEU A 44 13.23 9.17 -7.10
C LEU A 44 14.09 8.65 -8.25
N GLU A 45 14.32 9.44 -9.29
CA GLU A 45 15.28 9.11 -10.37
C GLU A 45 16.67 8.85 -9.83
N SER A 46 17.13 9.65 -8.87
CA SER A 46 18.43 9.47 -8.23
C SER A 46 18.57 8.14 -7.49
N LEU A 47 17.45 7.51 -7.16
CA LEU A 47 17.37 6.18 -6.54
C LEU A 47 17.16 5.04 -7.57
N GLY A 48 17.23 5.33 -8.87
CA GLY A 48 17.01 4.34 -9.94
C GLY A 48 15.53 4.00 -10.19
N ILE A 49 14.61 4.79 -9.66
CA ILE A 49 13.16 4.61 -9.83
C ILE A 49 12.71 5.40 -11.05
N LYS A 50 11.94 4.80 -11.95
CA LYS A 50 11.41 5.45 -13.13
C LYS A 50 10.16 6.26 -12.78
N PRO A 51 10.20 7.60 -12.82
CA PRO A 51 9.02 8.41 -12.54
C PRO A 51 8.10 8.51 -13.76
N VAL A 52 6.81 8.62 -13.50
CA VAL A 52 5.79 9.04 -14.46
C VAL A 52 5.00 10.17 -13.84
N LEU A 53 5.00 11.31 -14.50
CA LEU A 53 4.20 12.46 -14.06
C LEU A 53 2.73 12.23 -14.38
N GLY A 54 1.88 12.41 -13.37
CA GLY A 54 0.45 12.27 -13.49
C GLY A 54 -0.26 12.33 -12.13
N ASP A 55 -1.58 12.48 -12.19
CA ASP A 55 -2.45 12.52 -11.03
C ASP A 55 -3.32 11.26 -10.99
N ALA A 56 -3.28 10.54 -9.87
CA ALA A 56 -4.11 9.36 -9.67
C ALA A 56 -5.63 9.64 -9.74
N LEU A 57 -6.04 10.88 -9.56
CA LEU A 57 -7.44 11.31 -9.74
C LEU A 57 -7.87 11.40 -11.20
N LYS A 58 -6.92 11.39 -12.14
CA LYS A 58 -7.17 11.45 -13.59
C LYS A 58 -6.98 10.07 -14.21
N VAL A 59 -8.05 9.54 -14.78
CA VAL A 59 -8.03 8.21 -15.42
C VAL A 59 -6.96 8.12 -16.50
N ASP A 60 -6.89 9.12 -17.38
CA ASP A 60 -5.95 9.14 -18.51
C ASP A 60 -4.49 9.11 -18.05
N ASP A 61 -4.15 9.83 -16.95
CA ASP A 61 -2.80 9.83 -16.39
C ASP A 61 -2.43 8.44 -15.84
N VAL A 62 -3.36 7.79 -15.15
CA VAL A 62 -3.18 6.45 -14.58
C VAL A 62 -3.08 5.40 -15.67
N GLU A 63 -3.95 5.44 -16.66
CA GLU A 63 -3.92 4.53 -17.81
C GLU A 63 -2.62 4.67 -18.60
N LYS A 64 -2.20 5.88 -18.91
CA LYS A 64 -0.91 6.13 -19.56
C LYS A 64 0.27 5.58 -18.76
N ALA A 65 0.21 5.69 -17.44
CA ALA A 65 1.27 5.21 -16.57
C ALA A 65 1.35 3.69 -16.50
N ILE A 66 0.22 2.99 -16.50
CA ILE A 66 0.15 1.53 -16.32
C ILE A 66 0.09 0.78 -17.65
N LEU A 67 -0.65 1.29 -18.64
CA LEU A 67 -0.85 0.65 -19.95
C LEU A 67 0.17 1.06 -21.01
N GLY A 68 1.18 1.87 -20.65
CA GLY A 68 2.24 2.29 -21.57
C GLY A 68 3.11 1.12 -22.05
N ASP A 69 4.21 1.46 -22.75
CA ASP A 69 5.05 0.47 -23.46
C ASP A 69 5.75 -0.55 -22.55
N GLU A 70 5.86 -0.26 -21.25
CA GLU A 70 6.57 -1.15 -20.34
C GLU A 70 5.60 -2.02 -19.54
N PRO A 71 5.79 -3.35 -19.56
CA PRO A 71 4.90 -4.25 -18.85
C PRO A 71 4.98 -4.05 -17.34
N ILE A 72 3.83 -3.95 -16.69
CA ILE A 72 3.68 -3.89 -15.23
C ILE A 72 3.31 -5.28 -14.73
N GLN A 73 4.16 -5.84 -13.88
CA GLN A 73 3.91 -7.14 -13.25
C GLN A 73 2.97 -7.04 -12.05
N ALA A 74 3.19 -6.02 -11.23
CA ALA A 74 2.37 -5.78 -10.05
C ALA A 74 2.18 -4.29 -9.79
N VAL A 75 1.07 -3.96 -9.13
CA VAL A 75 0.77 -2.62 -8.64
C VAL A 75 0.76 -2.62 -7.13
N ILE A 76 1.46 -1.67 -6.53
CA ILE A 76 1.43 -1.39 -5.09
C ILE A 76 0.94 0.05 -4.92
N THR A 77 -0.05 0.26 -4.08
CA THR A 77 -0.55 1.61 -3.79
C THR A 77 -0.60 1.89 -2.30
N THR A 78 -0.10 3.04 -1.94
CA THR A 78 -0.16 3.63 -0.60
C THR A 78 -0.85 4.98 -0.64
N LEU A 79 -1.67 5.22 -1.70
CA LEU A 79 -2.40 6.46 -1.85
C LEU A 79 -3.37 6.66 -0.70
N GLY A 80 -3.34 7.87 -0.19
CA GLY A 80 -4.18 8.30 0.89
C GLY A 80 -3.52 9.44 1.66
N GLY A 81 -4.20 9.93 2.64
CA GLY A 81 -3.71 10.97 3.51
C GLY A 81 -4.81 11.93 3.94
N LEU A 82 -4.43 12.85 4.79
CA LEU A 82 -5.30 13.97 5.18
C LEU A 82 -5.27 14.99 4.03
N PRO A 83 -6.32 15.13 3.24
CA PRO A 83 -6.38 16.19 2.27
C PRO A 83 -6.62 17.50 3.02
N THR A 84 -5.83 18.48 2.70
CA THR A 84 -6.08 19.83 3.19
C THR A 84 -7.24 20.46 2.43
N ASP A 85 -7.40 20.11 1.14
CA ASP A 85 -8.49 20.63 0.29
C ASP A 85 -8.84 19.64 -0.83
N GLY A 86 -10.12 19.52 -1.20
CA GLY A 86 -10.58 18.87 -2.42
C GLY A 86 -10.90 17.37 -2.33
N VAL A 87 -10.88 16.68 -3.47
CA VAL A 87 -11.24 15.27 -3.61
C VAL A 87 -10.14 14.40 -3.03
N LYS A 88 -10.53 13.47 -2.15
CA LYS A 88 -9.61 12.54 -1.51
C LYS A 88 -9.17 11.45 -2.48
N PRO A 89 -7.85 11.17 -2.61
CA PRO A 89 -7.37 10.11 -3.49
C PRO A 89 -7.61 8.71 -2.92
N ASP A 90 -8.04 8.59 -1.66
CA ASP A 90 -8.16 7.32 -0.96
C ASP A 90 -9.08 6.33 -1.66
N PHE A 91 -10.24 6.77 -2.18
CA PHE A 91 -11.10 5.92 -2.99
C PHE A 91 -10.86 6.14 -4.50
N ILE A 92 -11.08 7.34 -5.00
CA ILE A 92 -11.08 7.59 -6.47
C ILE A 92 -9.72 7.27 -7.09
N GLY A 93 -8.62 7.69 -6.46
CA GLY A 93 -7.28 7.40 -6.95
C GLY A 93 -6.97 5.90 -6.98
N ASN A 94 -7.34 5.18 -5.91
CA ASN A 94 -7.16 3.73 -5.86
C ASN A 94 -8.09 3.00 -6.84
N LYS A 95 -9.34 3.46 -7.02
CA LYS A 95 -10.25 2.93 -8.03
C LYS A 95 -9.64 3.03 -9.44
N ASN A 96 -9.12 4.18 -9.81
CA ASN A 96 -8.50 4.38 -11.12
C ASN A 96 -7.31 3.44 -11.34
N LEU A 97 -6.47 3.24 -10.29
CA LEU A 97 -5.35 2.29 -10.33
C LEU A 97 -5.83 0.84 -10.49
N ILE A 98 -6.89 0.45 -9.79
CA ILE A 98 -7.47 -0.89 -9.88
C ILE A 98 -8.02 -1.14 -11.29
N ASP A 99 -8.76 -0.18 -11.85
CA ASP A 99 -9.32 -0.29 -13.20
C ASP A 99 -8.21 -0.44 -14.27
N ALA A 100 -7.14 0.35 -14.17
CA ALA A 100 -6.00 0.24 -15.06
C ALA A 100 -5.23 -1.08 -14.89
N ALA A 101 -5.08 -1.55 -13.64
CA ALA A 101 -4.46 -2.83 -13.33
C ALA A 101 -5.25 -4.02 -13.91
N VAL A 102 -6.58 -3.98 -13.86
CA VAL A 102 -7.45 -4.98 -14.51
C VAL A 102 -7.25 -4.96 -16.03
N LYS A 103 -7.23 -3.79 -16.66
CA LYS A 103 -6.98 -3.64 -18.11
C LYS A 103 -5.59 -4.17 -18.50
N ALA A 104 -4.58 -3.89 -17.70
CA ALA A 104 -3.21 -4.36 -17.90
C ALA A 104 -3.00 -5.85 -17.58
N LYS A 105 -3.98 -6.51 -16.97
CA LYS A 105 -3.91 -7.90 -16.51
C LYS A 105 -2.69 -8.14 -15.61
N VAL A 106 -2.45 -7.23 -14.66
CA VAL A 106 -1.33 -7.39 -13.72
C VAL A 106 -1.50 -8.64 -12.88
N GLN A 107 -0.40 -9.27 -12.51
CA GLN A 107 -0.41 -10.53 -11.77
C GLN A 107 -0.73 -10.34 -10.28
N ARG A 108 -0.47 -9.14 -9.74
CA ARG A 108 -0.60 -8.85 -8.32
C ARG A 108 -0.99 -7.40 -8.07
N PHE A 109 -1.87 -7.18 -7.09
CA PHE A 109 -2.22 -5.85 -6.62
C PHE A 109 -2.11 -5.78 -5.08
N ILE A 110 -1.30 -4.86 -4.54
CA ILE A 110 -1.19 -4.66 -3.09
C ILE A 110 -1.72 -3.27 -2.74
N LEU A 111 -2.71 -3.23 -1.86
CA LEU A 111 -3.31 -2.00 -1.35
C LEU A 111 -2.95 -1.82 0.12
N VAL A 112 -2.29 -0.71 0.45
CA VAL A 112 -2.00 -0.33 1.83
C VAL A 112 -3.05 0.65 2.32
N THR A 113 -3.80 0.25 3.35
CA THR A 113 -4.89 1.04 3.95
C THR A 113 -4.59 1.43 5.40
N SER A 114 -5.36 0.95 6.36
CA SER A 114 -5.16 1.21 7.79
C SER A 114 -5.97 0.25 8.64
N ILE A 115 -5.50 -0.12 9.80
CA ILE A 115 -6.36 -0.63 10.87
C ILE A 115 -7.46 0.40 11.13
N GLY A 116 -8.68 -0.10 11.35
CA GLY A 116 -9.90 0.71 11.44
C GLY A 116 -10.75 0.69 10.18
N CYS A 117 -10.26 0.12 9.07
CA CYS A 117 -11.10 -0.16 7.90
C CYS A 117 -11.94 -1.42 8.12
N GLY A 118 -13.17 -1.43 7.61
CA GLY A 118 -14.05 -2.58 7.57
C GLY A 118 -14.21 -3.25 8.95
N ASP A 119 -13.95 -4.55 9.00
CA ASP A 119 -14.08 -5.39 10.19
C ASP A 119 -13.06 -5.11 11.30
N SER A 120 -12.06 -4.26 11.05
CA SER A 120 -11.09 -3.81 12.06
C SER A 120 -11.49 -2.49 12.76
N VAL A 121 -12.67 -1.93 12.47
CA VAL A 121 -13.13 -0.67 13.06
C VAL A 121 -13.17 -0.72 14.59
N GLY A 122 -13.53 -1.86 15.16
CA GLY A 122 -13.61 -2.08 16.61
C GLY A 122 -12.26 -2.12 17.34
N ALA A 123 -11.14 -2.24 16.61
CA ALA A 123 -9.81 -2.25 17.21
C ALA A 123 -9.34 -0.85 17.64
N LEU A 124 -9.87 0.21 17.00
CA LEU A 124 -9.43 1.57 17.29
C LEU A 124 -10.07 2.14 18.56
N PRO A 125 -9.29 2.86 19.38
CA PRO A 125 -9.87 3.67 20.47
C PRO A 125 -10.89 4.68 19.91
N PRO A 126 -12.01 4.96 20.65
CA PRO A 126 -13.08 5.83 20.15
C PRO A 126 -12.62 7.19 19.64
N GLN A 127 -11.68 7.85 20.33
CA GLN A 127 -11.14 9.14 19.94
C GLN A 127 -10.37 9.08 18.63
N ALA A 128 -9.58 8.02 18.41
CA ALA A 128 -8.86 7.80 17.15
C ALA A 128 -9.83 7.53 16.01
N LEU A 129 -10.86 6.71 16.28
CA LEU A 129 -11.89 6.41 15.29
C LEU A 129 -12.66 7.67 14.86
N GLU A 130 -13.05 8.53 15.79
CA GLU A 130 -13.74 9.79 15.47
C GLU A 130 -12.93 10.66 14.51
N THR A 131 -11.62 10.80 14.79
CA THR A 131 -10.72 11.60 13.95
C THR A 131 -10.50 10.99 12.57
N LEU A 132 -10.33 9.68 12.48
CA LEU A 132 -9.95 8.99 11.26
C LEU A 132 -11.13 8.54 10.40
N LYS A 133 -12.34 8.49 10.96
CA LYS A 133 -13.54 7.95 10.31
C LYS A 133 -13.75 8.42 8.86
N PRO A 134 -13.61 9.71 8.51
CA PRO A 134 -13.81 10.15 7.13
C PRO A 134 -12.83 9.53 6.13
N VAL A 135 -11.58 9.30 6.55
CA VAL A 135 -10.54 8.66 5.71
C VAL A 135 -10.74 7.16 5.66
N LEU A 136 -11.09 6.54 6.80
CA LEU A 136 -11.30 5.08 6.88
C LEU A 136 -12.45 4.63 5.98
N ILE A 137 -13.54 5.41 5.89
CA ILE A 137 -14.68 5.13 4.98
C ILE A 137 -14.21 5.09 3.51
N GLU A 138 -13.38 6.04 3.08
CA GLU A 138 -12.90 6.07 1.70
C GLU A 138 -11.91 4.92 1.42
N LYS A 139 -11.05 4.59 2.39
CA LYS A 139 -10.16 3.43 2.30
C LYS A 139 -10.92 2.11 2.23
N GLU A 140 -11.97 1.95 3.03
CA GLU A 140 -12.83 0.77 3.01
C GLU A 140 -13.52 0.61 1.64
N LYS A 141 -14.01 1.70 1.05
CA LYS A 141 -14.55 1.66 -0.32
C LYS A 141 -13.52 1.14 -1.33
N ALA A 142 -12.24 1.56 -1.21
CA ALA A 142 -11.17 1.09 -2.06
C ALA A 142 -10.87 -0.41 -1.84
N GLU A 143 -10.88 -0.88 -0.59
CA GLU A 143 -10.73 -2.30 -0.26
C GLU A 143 -11.84 -3.14 -0.92
N GLN A 144 -13.10 -2.75 -0.72
CA GLN A 144 -14.24 -3.46 -1.31
C GLN A 144 -14.21 -3.45 -2.84
N TYR A 145 -13.79 -2.33 -3.44
CA TYR A 145 -13.64 -2.24 -4.88
C TYR A 145 -12.56 -3.19 -5.41
N LEU A 146 -11.43 -3.28 -4.73
CA LEU A 146 -10.35 -4.20 -5.07
C LEU A 146 -10.78 -5.67 -4.91
N ILE A 147 -11.43 -6.02 -3.81
CA ILE A 147 -11.93 -7.38 -3.55
C ILE A 147 -12.84 -7.85 -4.69
N ASN A 148 -13.69 -6.96 -5.21
CA ASN A 148 -14.64 -7.25 -6.28
C ASN A 148 -14.05 -7.12 -7.70
N SER A 149 -12.78 -6.74 -7.85
CA SER A 149 -12.16 -6.46 -9.16
C SER A 149 -11.75 -7.70 -9.95
N GLY A 150 -11.65 -8.86 -9.29
CA GLY A 150 -11.11 -10.09 -9.87
C GLY A 150 -9.57 -10.15 -9.92
N LEU A 151 -8.87 -9.12 -9.45
CA LEU A 151 -7.41 -9.13 -9.32
C LEU A 151 -6.96 -10.06 -8.19
N ASN A 152 -5.79 -10.66 -8.33
CA ASN A 152 -5.11 -11.31 -7.22
C ASN A 152 -4.54 -10.23 -6.29
N TYR A 153 -5.15 -10.02 -5.13
CA TYR A 153 -4.84 -8.91 -4.26
C TYR A 153 -4.22 -9.31 -2.93
N THR A 154 -3.60 -8.34 -2.26
CA THR A 154 -3.37 -8.31 -0.81
C THR A 154 -3.71 -6.92 -0.29
N ILE A 155 -4.47 -6.85 0.77
CA ILE A 155 -4.75 -5.62 1.50
C ILE A 155 -3.95 -5.65 2.79
N ILE A 156 -3.14 -4.62 3.02
CA ILE A 156 -2.34 -4.49 4.24
C ILE A 156 -2.87 -3.29 5.01
N ARG A 157 -3.26 -3.52 6.25
CA ARG A 157 -3.78 -2.52 7.20
C ARG A 157 -2.72 -2.26 8.29
N PRO A 158 -1.83 -1.28 8.13
CA PRO A 158 -0.89 -0.91 9.18
C PRO A 158 -1.58 -0.32 10.40
N GLY A 159 -0.96 -0.51 11.58
CA GLY A 159 -1.23 0.26 12.78
C GLY A 159 -0.70 1.69 12.70
N GLY A 160 -0.54 2.36 13.85
CA GLY A 160 0.01 3.70 13.94
C GLY A 160 1.43 3.78 13.36
N LEU A 161 1.61 4.59 12.31
CA LEU A 161 2.87 4.66 11.56
C LEU A 161 3.91 5.55 12.24
N LYS A 162 5.11 5.01 12.47
CA LYS A 162 6.30 5.71 12.95
C LYS A 162 7.34 5.88 11.85
N SER A 163 8.22 6.88 11.99
CA SER A 163 9.22 7.25 10.96
C SER A 163 10.66 6.92 11.33
N GLU A 164 10.89 6.35 12.50
CA GLU A 164 12.20 5.89 12.94
C GLU A 164 12.66 4.67 12.08
N PRO A 165 13.92 4.27 12.13
CA PRO A 165 14.46 3.12 11.42
C PRO A 165 13.66 1.84 11.69
N ALA A 166 13.71 0.90 10.75
CA ALA A 166 13.10 -0.42 10.91
C ALA A 166 13.57 -1.12 12.19
N THR A 167 12.66 -1.82 12.84
CA THR A 167 12.97 -2.65 14.02
C THR A 167 13.25 -4.10 13.68
N GLY A 168 12.79 -4.55 12.49
CA GLY A 168 12.80 -5.96 12.11
C GLY A 168 11.79 -6.83 12.88
N ASN A 169 10.86 -6.21 13.61
CA ASN A 169 9.84 -6.90 14.40
C ASN A 169 8.43 -6.78 13.79
N GLY A 170 8.36 -6.38 12.51
CA GLY A 170 7.10 -6.30 11.79
C GLY A 170 6.46 -7.67 11.59
N ILE A 171 5.18 -7.77 11.92
CA ILE A 171 4.36 -8.98 11.75
C ILE A 171 3.10 -8.68 10.95
N LEU A 172 2.56 -9.72 10.34
CA LEU A 172 1.22 -9.73 9.73
C LEU A 172 0.31 -10.67 10.52
N THR A 173 -0.97 -10.31 10.61
CA THR A 173 -2.00 -11.18 11.20
C THR A 173 -3.36 -10.95 10.54
N THR A 174 -4.19 -11.98 10.51
CA THR A 174 -5.60 -11.88 10.11
C THR A 174 -6.50 -11.42 11.25
N ASN A 175 -5.98 -11.29 12.48
CA ASN A 175 -6.77 -10.83 13.61
C ASN A 175 -7.11 -9.35 13.46
N THR A 176 -8.39 -9.03 13.32
CA THR A 176 -8.91 -7.67 13.08
C THR A 176 -9.09 -6.85 14.36
N GLN A 177 -8.88 -7.46 15.53
CA GLN A 177 -9.05 -6.80 16.84
C GLN A 177 -7.74 -6.36 17.48
N ILE A 178 -6.61 -6.55 16.78
CA ILE A 178 -5.29 -6.15 17.26
C ILE A 178 -4.93 -4.76 16.75
N VAL A 179 -4.44 -3.91 17.64
CA VAL A 179 -3.97 -2.56 17.32
C VAL A 179 -2.67 -2.24 18.04
N GLY A 180 -1.89 -1.36 17.45
CA GLY A 180 -0.56 -0.96 17.93
C GLY A 180 0.09 -0.01 16.92
N SER A 181 1.40 0.02 16.91
CA SER A 181 2.20 0.83 15.99
C SER A 181 3.16 -0.04 15.18
N ILE A 182 3.71 0.53 14.11
CA ILE A 182 4.74 -0.08 13.27
C ILE A 182 5.54 1.01 12.56
N HIS A 183 6.82 0.77 12.29
CA HIS A 183 7.63 1.68 11.50
C HIS A 183 7.36 1.52 10.00
N ARG A 184 7.44 2.64 9.25
CA ARG A 184 7.17 2.66 7.81
C ARG A 184 8.07 1.73 7.02
N ALA A 185 9.32 1.60 7.45
CA ALA A 185 10.28 0.71 6.82
C ALA A 185 9.93 -0.78 7.04
N ASP A 186 9.43 -1.16 8.25
CA ASP A 186 8.95 -2.52 8.50
C ASP A 186 7.68 -2.82 7.68
N VAL A 187 6.76 -1.84 7.51
CA VAL A 187 5.62 -2.01 6.59
C VAL A 187 6.10 -2.25 5.17
N ALA A 188 7.11 -1.51 4.71
CA ALA A 188 7.65 -1.67 3.37
C ALA A 188 8.23 -3.07 3.15
N GLU A 189 8.98 -3.60 4.09
CA GLU A 189 9.50 -4.96 4.05
C GLU A 189 8.36 -5.99 3.96
N LEU A 190 7.34 -5.89 4.84
CA LEU A 190 6.19 -6.79 4.85
C LEU A 190 5.43 -6.76 3.52
N VAL A 191 5.20 -5.57 2.94
CA VAL A 191 4.58 -5.40 1.61
C VAL A 191 5.39 -6.11 0.54
N CYS A 192 6.70 -5.94 0.53
CA CYS A 192 7.59 -6.56 -0.46
C CYS A 192 7.64 -8.09 -0.31
N ARG A 193 7.59 -8.60 0.91
CA ARG A 193 7.47 -10.05 1.17
C ARG A 193 6.13 -10.60 0.69
N CYS A 194 5.02 -9.88 0.87
CA CYS A 194 3.72 -10.27 0.34
C CYS A 194 3.70 -10.34 -1.19
N LEU A 195 4.50 -9.55 -1.88
CA LEU A 195 4.57 -9.52 -3.34
C LEU A 195 4.93 -10.90 -3.92
N ASN A 196 5.79 -11.65 -3.23
CA ASN A 196 6.30 -12.95 -3.66
C ASN A 196 5.60 -14.14 -2.97
N SER A 197 4.70 -13.90 -2.03
CA SER A 197 4.02 -14.94 -1.26
C SER A 197 2.69 -15.34 -1.88
N VAL A 198 2.52 -16.62 -2.20
CA VAL A 198 1.23 -17.17 -2.63
C VAL A 198 0.22 -17.22 -1.49
N ASN A 199 0.69 -17.36 -0.24
CA ASN A 199 -0.19 -17.37 0.93
C ASN A 199 -0.87 -16.02 1.16
N ALA A 200 -0.24 -14.92 0.73
CA ALA A 200 -0.80 -13.58 0.83
C ALA A 200 -1.85 -13.27 -0.25
N ASN A 201 -2.12 -14.20 -1.18
CA ASN A 201 -3.13 -14.02 -2.22
C ASN A 201 -4.54 -13.92 -1.61
N ASN A 202 -5.27 -12.88 -2.00
CA ASN A 202 -6.64 -12.61 -1.57
C ASN A 202 -6.80 -12.51 -0.04
N GLN A 203 -5.77 -11.95 0.60
CA GLN A 203 -5.75 -11.75 2.05
C GLN A 203 -5.92 -10.28 2.43
N VAL A 204 -6.56 -10.06 3.60
CA VAL A 204 -6.58 -8.78 4.31
C VAL A 204 -5.82 -8.98 5.61
N LEU A 205 -4.72 -8.25 5.79
CA LEU A 205 -3.76 -8.48 6.85
C LEU A 205 -3.48 -7.19 7.64
N SER A 206 -3.60 -7.25 8.95
CA SER A 206 -3.09 -6.20 9.84
C SER A 206 -1.57 -6.29 9.93
N ALA A 207 -0.88 -5.14 9.89
CA ALA A 207 0.57 -5.04 9.99
C ALA A 207 0.98 -4.24 11.23
N LEU A 208 1.74 -4.86 12.11
CA LEU A 208 2.12 -4.32 13.42
C LEU A 208 3.57 -4.67 13.76
N ASP A 209 4.20 -3.89 14.62
CA ASP A 209 5.41 -4.33 15.32
C ASP A 209 4.97 -5.12 16.56
N LYS A 210 5.47 -6.36 16.70
CA LYS A 210 5.10 -7.25 17.82
C LYS A 210 5.41 -6.67 19.20
N ASN A 211 6.38 -5.75 19.29
CA ASN A 211 6.77 -5.08 20.52
C ASN A 211 5.99 -3.76 20.76
N MET A 212 5.14 -3.35 19.81
CA MET A 212 4.36 -2.11 19.87
C MET A 212 2.85 -2.35 19.83
N ILE A 213 2.42 -3.58 20.09
CA ILE A 213 1.01 -3.93 20.26
C ILE A 213 0.53 -3.37 21.59
N TYR A 214 -0.65 -2.79 21.62
CA TYR A 214 -1.19 -2.22 22.85
C TYR A 214 -1.58 -3.33 23.84
N PRO A 215 -1.38 -3.11 25.15
CA PRO A 215 -1.66 -4.13 26.17
C PRO A 215 -3.16 -4.41 26.30
N GLY A 216 -3.49 -5.62 26.77
CA GLY A 216 -4.88 -6.03 27.06
C GLY A 216 -5.68 -6.46 25.84
N LEU A 217 -5.03 -6.65 24.70
CA LEU A 217 -5.68 -7.13 23.48
C LEU A 217 -5.71 -8.67 23.42
N PRO A 218 -6.60 -9.26 22.58
CA PRO A 218 -6.65 -10.70 22.39
C PRO A 218 -5.34 -11.29 21.89
N GLU A 219 -5.13 -12.57 22.09
CA GLU A 219 -4.05 -13.31 21.47
C GLU A 219 -4.18 -13.27 19.93
N TYR A 220 -3.06 -13.31 19.26
CA TYR A 220 -3.00 -13.33 17.80
C TYR A 220 -2.02 -14.40 17.31
N VAL A 221 -2.21 -14.81 16.08
CA VAL A 221 -1.29 -15.68 15.36
C VAL A 221 -0.63 -14.88 14.25
N GLU A 222 0.70 -14.99 14.15
CA GLU A 222 1.42 -14.38 13.05
C GLU A 222 1.07 -15.10 11.74
N PHE A 223 0.78 -14.32 10.70
CA PHE A 223 0.48 -14.85 9.38
C PHE A 223 1.76 -15.31 8.71
N ASN A 224 1.79 -16.59 8.32
CA ASN A 224 2.95 -17.16 7.64
C ASN A 224 2.91 -16.89 6.15
N LEU A 225 3.90 -16.19 5.65
CA LEU A 225 4.04 -15.87 4.22
C LEU A 225 4.62 -17.03 3.38
N GLY A 226 5.08 -18.10 4.00
CA GLY A 226 5.71 -19.22 3.29
C GLY A 226 7.22 -19.12 3.26
#